data_1012d3af5a06a797f8859c553d1a029d
#
_entry.id   1012d3af5a06a797f8859c553d1a029d
#
_cell.length_a   1.000
_cell.length_b   1.000
_cell.length_c   1.000
_cell.angle_alpha   90.00
_cell.angle_beta   90.00
_cell.angle_gamma   90.00
#
_symmetry.space_group_name_H-M   'P 1'
#
loop_
_entity.id
_entity.type
_entity.pdbx_description
1 polymer ?
#
loop_
_entity_poly.entity_id
_entity_poly.type
_entity_poly.pdbx_seq_one_letter_code
_entity_poly.pdbx_strand_id
1 'polypeptide(L)'
;MTEHDPPPGGPSSPESLPGGENAGSPSRKILEDISSRSWEHPADRAALHGLRGIPVFDEVLRKLFGIFGEKPIRLAFQANSVEVSPRQFPRVHRLYEEVIQTLDAPKAYPLFVSQTPVVNAGAYGMERPFILLNSGTVRLLDDDELQYVLAHEVGHVLSGHVLYRTMMAILLQLADRGFPIVGLAARGVLVALLEWYRRSELSSDRAGLLGVQDPKVVFRAMMKMAGGGTAEETEVSEFISQAEAYRESEDLADSVFKVLNILGSTHPFYVLRVSELRSWIETGAYDRILRGEYPRRGDPAPGYVEELGDAAKSYEAEFREFVDEVASAARKMRDSILESLREGKDRPGRGGW
;
A
#
# COMPACT_ATOMS: atom_id res chain seq x y z
N MET A 1 -14.73 15.11 -81.16
CA MET A 1 -13.40 14.77 -80.64
C MET A 1 -13.10 15.75 -79.50
N THR A 2 -13.41 15.43 -78.30
CA THR A 2 -13.10 16.21 -77.11
C THR A 2 -12.40 15.24 -76.14
N GLU A 3 -11.12 15.43 -76.01
CA GLU A 3 -10.26 14.70 -75.05
C GLU A 3 -10.69 15.04 -73.65
N HIS A 4 -10.87 14.01 -72.83
CA HIS A 4 -11.12 14.12 -71.40
C HIS A 4 -9.82 13.86 -70.70
N ASP A 5 -9.29 14.86 -69.99
CA ASP A 5 -8.16 14.75 -69.04
C ASP A 5 -8.61 14.00 -67.78
N PRO A 6 -7.76 13.10 -67.22
CA PRO A 6 -8.05 12.45 -65.97
C PRO A 6 -7.82 13.39 -64.78
N PRO A 7 -8.53 13.20 -63.63
CA PRO A 7 -8.39 14.07 -62.46
C PRO A 7 -7.07 13.82 -61.73
N PRO A 8 -6.53 14.83 -60.99
CA PRO A 8 -5.26 14.74 -60.27
C PRO A 8 -5.37 13.79 -59.04
N GLY A 9 -4.27 13.09 -58.84
CA GLY A 9 -4.14 12.06 -57.80
C GLY A 9 -4.46 12.55 -56.40
N GLY A 10 -5.14 11.68 -55.65
CA GLY A 10 -5.42 11.86 -54.23
C GLY A 10 -4.16 11.81 -53.32
N PRO A 11 -4.25 12.30 -52.10
CA PRO A 11 -3.11 12.42 -51.21
C PRO A 11 -2.53 11.06 -50.85
N SER A 12 -1.21 10.96 -51.01
CA SER A 12 -0.38 9.81 -50.60
C SER A 12 -0.59 9.47 -49.10
N SER A 13 -0.80 8.23 -48.81
CA SER A 13 -0.83 7.66 -47.45
C SER A 13 0.42 8.09 -46.67
N PRO A 14 0.32 8.41 -45.36
CA PRO A 14 1.48 8.74 -44.58
C PRO A 14 2.39 7.48 -44.44
N GLU A 15 3.66 7.66 -44.80
CA GLU A 15 4.73 6.71 -44.54
C GLU A 15 4.70 6.31 -43.08
N SER A 16 4.64 4.99 -42.83
CA SER A 16 4.85 4.39 -41.51
C SER A 16 6.24 4.78 -41.00
N LEU A 17 6.27 5.59 -39.96
CA LEU A 17 7.48 5.87 -39.19
C LEU A 17 8.09 4.54 -38.74
N PRO A 18 9.42 4.36 -38.84
CA PRO A 18 10.08 3.17 -38.34
C PRO A 18 9.81 3.06 -36.84
N GLY A 19 9.28 1.91 -36.43
CA GLY A 19 9.08 1.60 -35.03
C GLY A 19 10.40 1.78 -34.27
N GLY A 20 10.38 2.67 -33.27
CA GLY A 20 11.47 2.81 -32.35
C GLY A 20 11.77 1.42 -31.76
N GLU A 21 12.97 0.93 -31.97
CA GLU A 21 13.49 -0.24 -31.29
C GLU A 21 13.37 0.03 -29.79
N ASN A 22 12.48 -0.73 -29.12
CA ASN A 22 12.47 -0.84 -27.67
C ASN A 22 13.88 -1.26 -27.26
N ALA A 23 14.66 -0.32 -26.74
CA ALA A 23 15.84 -0.66 -25.98
C ALA A 23 15.36 -1.55 -24.84
N GLY A 24 15.56 -2.87 -24.94
CA GLY A 24 15.08 -3.83 -23.99
C GLY A 24 15.52 -3.42 -22.59
N SER A 25 14.58 -3.26 -21.70
CA SER A 25 14.87 -3.08 -20.26
C SER A 25 15.87 -4.13 -19.84
N PRO A 26 16.92 -3.78 -19.07
CA PRO A 26 17.92 -4.75 -18.65
C PRO A 26 17.21 -5.94 -17.98
N SER A 27 17.60 -7.15 -18.38
CA SER A 27 17.06 -8.40 -17.85
C SER A 27 17.14 -8.40 -16.32
N ARG A 28 15.98 -8.34 -15.66
CA ARG A 28 15.87 -8.38 -14.20
C ARG A 28 16.27 -9.77 -13.68
N LYS A 29 16.94 -9.81 -12.55
CA LYS A 29 17.31 -11.06 -11.90
C LYS A 29 16.08 -11.68 -11.25
N ILE A 30 15.81 -12.94 -11.53
CA ILE A 30 14.78 -13.72 -10.84
C ILE A 30 15.28 -14.04 -9.43
N LEU A 31 14.47 -13.74 -8.43
CA LEU A 31 14.76 -13.96 -7.02
C LEU A 31 14.17 -15.31 -6.57
N GLU A 32 14.83 -16.38 -6.98
CA GLU A 32 14.37 -17.76 -6.79
C GLU A 32 14.05 -18.09 -5.32
N ASP A 33 12.84 -18.58 -5.05
CA ASP A 33 12.36 -18.97 -3.72
C ASP A 33 12.47 -17.88 -2.65
N ILE A 34 12.51 -16.60 -3.04
CA ILE A 34 12.69 -15.52 -2.07
C ILE A 34 11.56 -15.52 -1.02
N SER A 35 11.92 -15.44 0.24
CA SER A 35 10.97 -15.26 1.35
C SER A 35 10.65 -13.79 1.55
N SER A 36 9.40 -13.45 1.91
CA SER A 36 9.01 -12.08 2.30
C SER A 36 9.87 -11.50 3.43
N ARG A 37 10.43 -12.35 4.28
CA ARG A 37 11.38 -11.97 5.34
C ARG A 37 12.57 -11.15 4.82
N SER A 38 12.92 -11.32 3.53
CA SER A 38 14.04 -10.62 2.89
C SER A 38 13.81 -9.12 2.78
N TRP A 39 12.57 -8.69 2.67
CA TRP A 39 12.19 -7.28 2.50
C TRP A 39 11.32 -6.74 3.63
N GLU A 40 10.74 -7.57 4.49
CA GLU A 40 9.92 -7.10 5.60
C GLU A 40 10.67 -6.12 6.50
N HIS A 41 10.05 -4.97 6.74
CA HIS A 41 10.60 -3.96 7.63
C HIS A 41 10.43 -4.37 9.09
N PRO A 42 11.44 -4.19 9.97
CA PRO A 42 11.32 -4.57 11.39
C PRO A 42 10.12 -3.93 12.10
N ALA A 43 9.81 -2.67 11.78
CA ALA A 43 8.66 -1.96 12.35
C ALA A 43 7.32 -2.58 11.92
N ASP A 44 7.19 -3.10 10.69
CA ASP A 44 5.99 -3.80 10.22
C ASP A 44 5.77 -5.09 11.03
N ARG A 45 6.81 -5.93 11.18
CA ARG A 45 6.72 -7.16 11.98
C ARG A 45 6.38 -6.89 13.43
N ALA A 46 7.00 -5.89 14.04
CA ALA A 46 6.74 -5.50 15.42
C ALA A 46 5.30 -4.99 15.61
N ALA A 47 4.81 -4.14 14.70
CA ALA A 47 3.45 -3.62 14.74
C ALA A 47 2.41 -4.75 14.53
N LEU A 48 2.65 -5.69 13.62
CA LEU A 48 1.77 -6.83 13.41
C LEU A 48 1.71 -7.74 14.63
N HIS A 49 2.83 -7.98 15.30
CA HIS A 49 2.88 -8.74 16.54
C HIS A 49 2.09 -8.04 17.66
N GLY A 50 2.29 -6.73 17.83
CA GLY A 50 1.55 -5.92 18.79
C GLY A 50 0.04 -5.90 18.51
N LEU A 51 -0.36 -5.78 17.25
CA LEU A 51 -1.76 -5.82 16.81
C LEU A 51 -2.46 -7.14 17.21
N ARG A 52 -1.80 -8.28 16.99
CA ARG A 52 -2.30 -9.61 17.40
C ARG A 52 -2.40 -9.78 18.90
N GLY A 53 -1.62 -9.03 19.67
CA GLY A 53 -1.66 -8.99 21.13
C GLY A 53 -2.86 -8.24 21.71
N ILE A 54 -3.67 -7.53 20.92
CA ILE A 54 -4.87 -6.81 21.38
C ILE A 54 -5.97 -7.82 21.72
N PRO A 55 -6.47 -7.90 22.98
CA PRO A 55 -7.38 -8.97 23.41
C PRO A 55 -8.70 -9.07 22.63
N VAL A 56 -9.18 -7.96 22.08
CA VAL A 56 -10.45 -7.88 21.31
C VAL A 56 -10.24 -8.03 19.80
N PHE A 57 -9.00 -8.13 19.34
CA PHE A 57 -8.67 -8.15 17.91
C PHE A 57 -9.33 -9.33 17.19
N ASP A 58 -9.13 -10.54 17.72
CA ASP A 58 -9.71 -11.77 17.16
C ASP A 58 -11.23 -11.77 17.18
N GLU A 59 -11.86 -11.15 18.18
CA GLU A 59 -13.31 -11.03 18.26
C GLU A 59 -13.85 -10.09 17.17
N VAL A 60 -13.21 -8.94 16.96
CA VAL A 60 -13.56 -7.99 15.89
C VAL A 60 -13.38 -8.66 14.52
N LEU A 61 -12.28 -9.35 14.32
CA LEU A 61 -11.96 -10.08 13.09
C LEU A 61 -13.03 -11.15 12.79
N ARG A 62 -13.38 -11.97 13.78
CA ARG A 62 -14.39 -13.02 13.64
C ARG A 62 -15.79 -12.44 13.34
N LYS A 63 -16.17 -11.34 13.99
CA LYS A 63 -17.45 -10.65 13.73
C LYS A 63 -17.51 -10.08 12.33
N LEU A 64 -16.45 -9.40 11.86
CA LEU A 64 -16.39 -8.87 10.49
C LEU A 64 -16.50 -9.99 9.44
N PHE A 65 -15.78 -11.07 9.63
CA PHE A 65 -15.82 -12.21 8.70
C PHE A 65 -17.16 -12.95 8.74
N GLY A 66 -17.78 -13.07 9.91
CA GLY A 66 -19.11 -13.65 10.04
C GLY A 66 -20.20 -12.85 9.35
N ILE A 67 -20.08 -11.51 9.31
CA ILE A 67 -21.06 -10.62 8.69
C ILE A 67 -20.86 -10.51 7.17
N PHE A 68 -19.62 -10.28 6.74
CA PHE A 68 -19.35 -9.93 5.35
C PHE A 68 -18.92 -11.13 4.48
N GLY A 69 -18.18 -12.08 5.05
CA GLY A 69 -17.60 -13.18 4.29
C GLY A 69 -16.67 -12.73 3.14
N GLU A 70 -15.90 -13.62 2.57
CA GLU A 70 -14.97 -13.28 1.49
C GLU A 70 -15.68 -13.04 0.15
N LYS A 71 -16.67 -13.89 -0.16
CA LYS A 71 -17.33 -13.88 -1.47
C LYS A 71 -18.09 -12.58 -1.78
N PRO A 72 -18.91 -12.01 -0.86
CA PRO A 72 -19.57 -10.71 -1.08
C PRO A 72 -18.58 -9.57 -1.28
N ILE A 73 -17.51 -9.52 -0.48
CA ILE A 73 -16.47 -8.49 -0.59
C ILE A 73 -15.83 -8.55 -1.97
N ARG A 74 -15.38 -9.72 -2.38
CA ARG A 74 -14.77 -9.93 -3.69
C ARG A 74 -15.72 -9.52 -4.82
N LEU A 75 -16.98 -9.94 -4.77
CA LEU A 75 -17.98 -9.59 -5.78
C LEU A 75 -18.23 -8.09 -5.86
N ALA A 76 -18.25 -7.37 -4.72
CA ALA A 76 -18.43 -5.93 -4.70
C ALA A 76 -17.29 -5.18 -5.43
N PHE A 77 -16.05 -5.63 -5.27
CA PHE A 77 -14.91 -5.08 -6.02
C PHE A 77 -14.95 -5.44 -7.49
N GLN A 78 -15.26 -6.70 -7.82
CA GLN A 78 -15.30 -7.18 -9.21
C GLN A 78 -16.42 -6.56 -10.04
N ALA A 79 -17.55 -6.25 -9.42
CA ALA A 79 -18.74 -5.75 -10.13
C ALA A 79 -18.51 -4.43 -10.88
N ASN A 80 -17.55 -3.61 -10.44
CA ASN A 80 -17.24 -2.30 -11.02
C ASN A 80 -15.80 -2.19 -11.54
N SER A 81 -15.19 -3.32 -11.92
CA SER A 81 -13.82 -3.37 -12.43
C SER A 81 -13.68 -4.36 -13.57
N VAL A 82 -12.62 -4.23 -14.36
CA VAL A 82 -12.30 -5.08 -15.48
C VAL A 82 -11.12 -5.96 -15.12
N GLU A 83 -11.26 -7.28 -15.29
CA GLU A 83 -10.18 -8.22 -15.03
C GLU A 83 -9.09 -8.09 -16.09
N VAL A 84 -7.82 -8.05 -15.63
CA VAL A 84 -6.64 -8.00 -16.49
C VAL A 84 -6.35 -9.38 -17.05
N SER A 85 -6.12 -9.44 -18.36
CA SER A 85 -5.80 -10.69 -19.07
C SER A 85 -4.96 -10.38 -20.32
N PRO A 86 -4.42 -11.37 -21.01
CA PRO A 86 -3.71 -11.14 -22.28
C PRO A 86 -4.52 -10.38 -23.34
N ARG A 87 -5.85 -10.41 -23.25
CA ARG A 87 -6.76 -9.71 -24.17
C ARG A 87 -7.40 -8.45 -23.60
N GLN A 88 -7.31 -8.24 -22.27
CA GLN A 88 -7.82 -7.05 -21.58
C GLN A 88 -6.69 -6.40 -20.78
N PHE A 89 -6.36 -5.18 -21.07
CA PHE A 89 -5.18 -4.47 -20.52
C PHE A 89 -3.87 -5.25 -20.78
N PRO A 90 -3.53 -5.63 -22.04
CA PRO A 90 -2.37 -6.47 -22.35
C PRO A 90 -1.04 -5.89 -21.86
N ARG A 91 -0.90 -4.55 -21.86
CA ARG A 91 0.26 -3.86 -21.27
C ARG A 91 0.40 -4.19 -19.78
N VAL A 92 -0.67 -4.02 -19.01
CA VAL A 92 -0.69 -4.28 -17.55
C VAL A 92 -0.45 -5.76 -17.26
N HIS A 93 -1.06 -6.65 -18.06
CA HIS A 93 -0.88 -8.10 -17.93
C HIS A 93 0.58 -8.49 -18.09
N ARG A 94 1.25 -8.03 -19.15
CA ARG A 94 2.67 -8.33 -19.41
C ARG A 94 3.56 -7.86 -18.24
N LEU A 95 3.40 -6.63 -17.79
CA LEU A 95 4.17 -6.07 -16.67
C LEU A 95 3.94 -6.87 -15.38
N TYR A 96 2.71 -7.32 -15.15
CA TYR A 96 2.36 -8.14 -14.00
C TYR A 96 3.02 -9.52 -14.04
N GLU A 97 3.01 -10.20 -15.19
CA GLU A 97 3.69 -11.49 -15.36
C GLU A 97 5.20 -11.37 -15.11
N GLU A 98 5.82 -10.28 -15.58
CA GLU A 98 7.23 -10.01 -15.30
C GLU A 98 7.51 -9.83 -13.79
N VAL A 99 6.61 -9.18 -13.05
CA VAL A 99 6.70 -9.04 -11.59
C VAL A 99 6.58 -10.40 -10.90
N ILE A 100 5.58 -11.20 -11.27
CA ILE A 100 5.36 -12.54 -10.72
C ILE A 100 6.61 -13.40 -10.92
N GLN A 101 7.23 -13.32 -12.09
CA GLN A 101 8.46 -14.03 -12.40
C GLN A 101 9.66 -13.49 -11.61
N THR A 102 9.83 -12.16 -11.53
CA THR A 102 10.98 -11.53 -10.86
C THR A 102 11.00 -11.84 -9.36
N LEU A 103 9.84 -11.74 -8.70
CA LEU A 103 9.68 -12.05 -7.28
C LEU A 103 9.48 -13.54 -7.02
N ASP A 104 9.50 -14.37 -8.07
CA ASP A 104 9.23 -15.80 -8.01
C ASP A 104 7.98 -16.12 -7.16
N ALA A 105 6.90 -15.36 -7.39
CA ALA A 105 5.66 -15.55 -6.66
C ALA A 105 5.06 -16.94 -6.96
N PRO A 106 4.54 -17.67 -5.94
CA PRO A 106 4.10 -19.06 -6.13
C PRO A 106 2.92 -19.22 -7.09
N LYS A 107 2.21 -18.13 -7.37
CA LYS A 107 1.12 -18.05 -8.34
C LYS A 107 0.82 -16.60 -8.71
N ALA A 108 0.19 -16.39 -9.85
CA ALA A 108 -0.47 -15.13 -10.17
C ALA A 108 -1.78 -14.98 -9.36
N TYR A 109 -2.09 -13.75 -8.96
CA TYR A 109 -3.32 -13.38 -8.26
C TYR A 109 -4.25 -12.65 -9.23
N PRO A 110 -5.60 -12.80 -9.15
CA PRO A 110 -6.51 -12.03 -9.97
C PRO A 110 -6.22 -10.53 -9.87
N LEU A 111 -6.08 -9.86 -11.01
CA LEU A 111 -5.77 -8.44 -11.11
C LEU A 111 -6.90 -7.73 -11.84
N PHE A 112 -7.36 -6.60 -11.31
CA PHE A 112 -8.47 -5.82 -11.85
C PHE A 112 -8.08 -4.36 -12.01
N VAL A 113 -8.71 -3.68 -12.98
CA VAL A 113 -8.63 -2.21 -13.14
C VAL A 113 -10.01 -1.61 -12.92
N SER A 114 -10.13 -0.68 -11.97
CA SER A 114 -11.34 0.09 -11.71
C SER A 114 -11.31 1.45 -12.39
N GLN A 115 -12.48 1.97 -12.81
CA GLN A 115 -12.58 3.33 -13.32
C GLN A 115 -12.55 4.35 -12.17
N THR A 116 -11.38 4.59 -11.63
CA THR A 116 -11.15 5.58 -10.56
C THR A 116 -9.98 6.48 -10.96
N PRO A 117 -10.19 7.81 -11.08
CA PRO A 117 -9.13 8.73 -11.51
C PRO A 117 -8.07 8.96 -10.42
N VAL A 118 -8.36 8.65 -9.17
CA VAL A 118 -7.41 8.75 -8.06
C VAL A 118 -6.28 7.76 -8.25
N VAL A 119 -5.05 8.23 -8.12
CA VAL A 119 -3.84 7.39 -8.21
C VAL A 119 -3.77 6.53 -6.96
N ASN A 120 -4.05 5.26 -7.10
CA ASN A 120 -4.00 4.28 -6.02
C ASN A 120 -4.02 2.84 -6.57
N ALA A 121 -3.59 1.89 -5.75
CA ALA A 121 -3.71 0.46 -5.95
C ALA A 121 -4.00 -0.22 -4.61
N GLY A 122 -4.35 -1.51 -4.64
CA GLY A 122 -4.54 -2.24 -3.39
C GLY A 122 -4.69 -3.74 -3.59
N ALA A 123 -4.04 -4.50 -2.70
CA ALA A 123 -4.28 -5.93 -2.56
C ALA A 123 -5.33 -6.19 -1.48
N TYR A 124 -6.36 -6.97 -1.80
CA TYR A 124 -7.51 -7.24 -0.95
C TYR A 124 -7.85 -8.75 -0.96
N GLY A 125 -8.67 -9.17 -0.02
CA GLY A 125 -9.14 -10.54 0.13
C GLY A 125 -8.85 -11.11 1.52
N MET A 126 -9.10 -12.39 1.70
CA MET A 126 -8.84 -13.12 2.95
C MET A 126 -8.00 -14.36 2.64
N GLU A 127 -8.62 -15.43 2.16
CA GLU A 127 -7.95 -16.65 1.72
C GLU A 127 -7.57 -16.60 0.23
N ARG A 128 -8.25 -15.76 -0.55
CA ARG A 128 -8.09 -15.61 -2.00
C ARG A 128 -7.75 -14.18 -2.37
N PRO A 129 -6.49 -13.76 -2.19
CA PRO A 129 -6.05 -12.43 -2.53
C PRO A 129 -6.33 -12.05 -3.99
N PHE A 130 -6.62 -10.78 -4.21
CA PHE A 130 -6.70 -10.15 -5.53
C PHE A 130 -6.15 -8.73 -5.46
N ILE A 131 -5.72 -8.20 -6.59
CA ILE A 131 -5.15 -6.86 -6.70
C ILE A 131 -6.11 -5.99 -7.50
N LEU A 132 -6.27 -4.74 -7.09
CA LEU A 132 -7.07 -3.72 -7.76
C LEU A 132 -6.20 -2.51 -8.07
N LEU A 133 -6.11 -2.14 -9.35
CA LEU A 133 -5.51 -0.89 -9.80
C LEU A 133 -6.59 0.14 -10.12
N ASN A 134 -6.36 1.37 -9.73
CA ASN A 134 -7.16 2.48 -10.22
C ASN A 134 -6.69 2.90 -11.62
N SER A 135 -7.62 3.29 -12.49
CA SER A 135 -7.29 3.75 -13.84
C SER A 135 -6.39 4.99 -13.85
N GLY A 136 -6.44 5.81 -12.78
CA GLY A 136 -5.52 6.93 -12.57
C GLY A 136 -4.07 6.48 -12.50
N THR A 137 -3.78 5.41 -11.76
CA THR A 137 -2.44 4.81 -11.64
C THR A 137 -1.92 4.31 -12.99
N VAL A 138 -2.76 3.57 -13.72
CA VAL A 138 -2.42 3.01 -15.04
C VAL A 138 -2.12 4.11 -16.07
N ARG A 139 -2.73 5.30 -15.93
CA ARG A 139 -2.53 6.44 -16.84
C ARG A 139 -1.34 7.31 -16.48
N LEU A 140 -1.07 7.50 -15.19
CA LEU A 140 -0.01 8.37 -14.70
C LEU A 140 1.38 7.77 -14.93
N LEU A 141 1.50 6.45 -14.74
CA LEU A 141 2.79 5.76 -14.64
C LEU A 141 3.21 5.14 -15.98
N ASP A 142 4.49 5.25 -16.29
CA ASP A 142 5.12 4.50 -17.39
C ASP A 142 5.19 2.99 -17.08
N ASP A 143 5.83 2.19 -17.95
CA ASP A 143 5.88 0.73 -17.78
C ASP A 143 6.66 0.32 -16.53
N ASP A 144 7.84 0.89 -16.32
CA ASP A 144 8.70 0.52 -15.19
C ASP A 144 8.12 1.02 -13.85
N GLU A 145 7.55 2.23 -13.84
CA GLU A 145 6.87 2.80 -12.66
C GLU A 145 5.61 2.01 -12.28
N LEU A 146 4.82 1.58 -13.28
CA LEU A 146 3.65 0.74 -13.04
C LEU A 146 4.07 -0.65 -12.54
N GLN A 147 5.20 -1.17 -13.03
CA GLN A 147 5.76 -2.42 -12.56
C GLN A 147 6.19 -2.35 -11.09
N TYR A 148 6.76 -1.20 -10.65
CA TYR A 148 7.00 -0.96 -9.23
C TYR A 148 5.72 -1.07 -8.39
N VAL A 149 4.62 -0.43 -8.82
CA VAL A 149 3.34 -0.50 -8.10
C VAL A 149 2.79 -1.93 -8.07
N LEU A 150 2.87 -2.66 -9.18
CA LEU A 150 2.46 -4.06 -9.24
C LEU A 150 3.28 -4.93 -8.29
N ALA A 151 4.61 -4.74 -8.25
CA ALA A 151 5.50 -5.46 -7.35
C ALA A 151 5.25 -5.11 -5.87
N HIS A 152 4.92 -3.86 -5.57
CA HIS A 152 4.51 -3.39 -4.26
C HIS A 152 3.24 -4.13 -3.78
N GLU A 153 2.21 -4.23 -4.63
CA GLU A 153 0.97 -4.95 -4.28
C GLU A 153 1.19 -6.47 -4.16
N VAL A 154 2.03 -7.06 -5.00
CA VAL A 154 2.46 -8.47 -4.85
C VAL A 154 3.23 -8.64 -3.53
N GLY A 155 4.07 -7.67 -3.16
CA GLY A 155 4.75 -7.62 -1.87
C GLY A 155 3.78 -7.72 -0.68
N HIS A 156 2.69 -6.94 -0.70
CA HIS A 156 1.63 -7.05 0.30
C HIS A 156 1.00 -8.44 0.37
N VAL A 157 0.78 -9.08 -0.77
CA VAL A 157 0.22 -10.44 -0.81
C VAL A 157 1.20 -11.45 -0.22
N LEU A 158 2.46 -11.41 -0.62
CA LEU A 158 3.50 -12.35 -0.17
C LEU A 158 3.86 -12.18 1.30
N SER A 159 3.77 -10.97 1.85
CA SER A 159 3.96 -10.67 3.28
C SER A 159 2.72 -10.94 4.14
N GLY A 160 1.60 -11.39 3.54
CA GLY A 160 0.39 -11.74 4.29
C GLY A 160 -0.40 -10.53 4.84
N HIS A 161 -0.20 -9.35 4.30
CA HIS A 161 -0.84 -8.10 4.73
C HIS A 161 -2.32 -8.01 4.36
N VAL A 162 -2.75 -8.77 3.36
CA VAL A 162 -4.05 -8.61 2.66
C VAL A 162 -5.24 -8.74 3.60
N LEU A 163 -5.20 -9.68 4.54
CA LEU A 163 -6.25 -9.92 5.52
C LEU A 163 -6.54 -8.65 6.36
N TYR A 164 -5.47 -8.08 6.92
CA TYR A 164 -5.55 -6.92 7.81
C TYR A 164 -5.91 -5.63 7.05
N ARG A 165 -5.38 -5.47 5.83
CA ARG A 165 -5.79 -4.39 4.90
C ARG A 165 -7.28 -4.44 4.59
N THR A 166 -7.79 -5.63 4.26
CA THR A 166 -9.22 -5.81 3.96
C THR A 166 -10.08 -5.48 5.16
N MET A 167 -9.68 -5.91 6.36
CA MET A 167 -10.38 -5.58 7.60
C MET A 167 -10.38 -4.07 7.86
N MET A 168 -9.24 -3.41 7.70
CA MET A 168 -9.12 -1.95 7.83
C MET A 168 -10.04 -1.23 6.85
N ALA A 169 -10.04 -1.63 5.57
CA ALA A 169 -10.89 -1.02 4.54
C ALA A 169 -12.39 -1.15 4.87
N ILE A 170 -12.83 -2.31 5.38
CA ILE A 170 -14.21 -2.52 5.82
C ILE A 170 -14.55 -1.61 7.00
N LEU A 171 -13.70 -1.56 8.01
CA LEU A 171 -13.92 -0.71 9.19
C LEU A 171 -13.98 0.77 8.82
N LEU A 172 -13.12 1.25 7.92
CA LEU A 172 -13.16 2.62 7.41
C LEU A 172 -14.46 2.93 6.66
N GLN A 173 -14.90 2.04 5.78
CA GLN A 173 -16.16 2.22 5.05
C GLN A 173 -17.40 2.22 5.99
N LEU A 174 -17.37 1.41 7.02
CA LEU A 174 -18.45 1.42 8.03
C LEU A 174 -18.45 2.73 8.82
N ALA A 175 -17.26 3.24 9.18
CA ALA A 175 -17.11 4.52 9.87
C ALA A 175 -17.64 5.69 9.02
N ASP A 176 -17.24 5.75 7.75
CA ASP A 176 -17.62 6.80 6.80
C ASP A 176 -19.15 6.85 6.55
N ARG A 177 -19.81 5.70 6.53
CA ARG A 177 -21.28 5.61 6.37
C ARG A 177 -22.08 5.88 7.64
N GLY A 178 -21.40 6.31 8.72
CA GLY A 178 -22.07 6.64 9.99
C GLY A 178 -22.62 5.41 10.72
N PHE A 179 -22.27 4.19 10.29
CA PHE A 179 -22.57 3.02 11.10
C PHE A 179 -21.80 3.15 12.41
N PRO A 180 -22.47 3.07 13.58
CA PRO A 180 -21.73 3.04 14.82
C PRO A 180 -20.81 1.83 14.76
N ILE A 181 -19.50 2.09 14.56
CA ILE A 181 -18.49 1.03 14.70
C ILE A 181 -18.71 0.48 16.10
N VAL A 182 -19.16 -0.76 16.15
CA VAL A 182 -19.72 -1.39 17.34
C VAL A 182 -18.71 -1.33 18.47
N GLY A 183 -18.85 -0.28 19.30
CA GLY A 183 -18.11 -0.07 20.53
C GLY A 183 -16.71 0.54 20.37
N LEU A 184 -16.23 1.04 21.50
CA LEU A 184 -14.92 1.68 21.67
C LEU A 184 -13.74 0.76 21.26
N ALA A 185 -13.92 -0.54 21.45
CA ALA A 185 -12.96 -1.58 21.12
C ALA A 185 -12.62 -1.64 19.60
N ALA A 186 -13.65 -1.55 18.75
CA ALA A 186 -13.43 -1.60 17.29
C ALA A 186 -12.72 -0.33 16.75
N ARG A 187 -12.91 0.82 17.42
CA ARG A 187 -12.15 2.04 17.11
C ARG A 187 -10.68 1.90 17.46
N GLY A 188 -10.36 1.31 18.63
CA GLY A 188 -8.99 1.01 19.03
C GLY A 188 -8.30 0.06 18.03
N VAL A 189 -9.00 -0.98 17.61
CA VAL A 189 -8.51 -1.91 16.56
C VAL A 189 -8.28 -1.18 15.23
N LEU A 190 -9.18 -0.29 14.80
CA LEU A 190 -9.01 0.46 13.57
C LEU A 190 -7.78 1.37 13.61
N VAL A 191 -7.56 2.08 14.71
CA VAL A 191 -6.39 2.96 14.87
C VAL A 191 -5.09 2.14 14.85
N ALA A 192 -5.06 1.01 15.55
CA ALA A 192 -3.93 0.09 15.54
C ALA A 192 -3.67 -0.51 14.15
N LEU A 193 -4.72 -0.83 13.39
CA LEU A 193 -4.62 -1.28 12.00
C LEU A 193 -4.06 -0.20 11.08
N LEU A 194 -4.46 1.06 11.26
CA LEU A 194 -3.93 2.19 10.49
C LEU A 194 -2.45 2.40 10.76
N GLU A 195 -2.02 2.29 12.01
CA GLU A 195 -0.61 2.39 12.38
C GLU A 195 0.21 1.24 11.80
N TRP A 196 -0.25 0.01 11.97
CA TRP A 196 0.40 -1.14 11.36
C TRP A 196 0.45 -1.00 9.82
N TYR A 197 -0.64 -0.57 9.19
CA TYR A 197 -0.71 -0.44 7.74
C TYR A 197 0.36 0.52 7.20
N ARG A 198 0.57 1.67 7.85
CA ARG A 198 1.63 2.60 7.48
C ARG A 198 3.02 1.96 7.51
N ARG A 199 3.28 1.07 8.47
CA ARG A 199 4.56 0.34 8.58
C ARG A 199 4.68 -0.77 7.53
N SER A 200 3.58 -1.41 7.16
CA SER A 200 3.54 -2.44 6.11
C SER A 200 3.83 -1.87 4.71
N GLU A 201 3.58 -0.58 4.48
CA GLU A 201 3.97 0.11 3.24
C GLU A 201 5.49 0.10 3.03
N LEU A 202 6.27 0.25 4.12
CA LEU A 202 7.74 0.22 4.05
C LEU A 202 8.27 -1.15 3.59
N SER A 203 7.64 -2.23 4.04
CA SER A 203 7.94 -3.58 3.55
C SER A 203 7.62 -3.71 2.06
N SER A 204 6.45 -3.25 1.66
CA SER A 204 6.00 -3.38 0.27
C SER A 204 6.79 -2.51 -0.69
N ASP A 205 7.32 -1.35 -0.25
CA ASP A 205 8.24 -0.54 -1.05
C ASP A 205 9.55 -1.28 -1.37
N ARG A 206 10.08 -2.01 -0.40
CA ARG A 206 11.26 -2.87 -0.61
C ARG A 206 10.97 -4.00 -1.61
N ALA A 207 9.80 -4.64 -1.50
CA ALA A 207 9.34 -5.63 -2.48
C ALA A 207 9.16 -5.00 -3.87
N GLY A 208 8.60 -3.79 -3.95
CA GLY A 208 8.46 -3.00 -5.16
C GLY A 208 9.80 -2.72 -5.83
N LEU A 209 10.81 -2.28 -5.06
CA LEU A 209 12.16 -2.07 -5.55
C LEU A 209 12.80 -3.38 -6.05
N LEU A 210 12.62 -4.49 -5.34
CA LEU A 210 13.13 -5.79 -5.77
C LEU A 210 12.46 -6.27 -7.07
N GLY A 211 11.20 -5.90 -7.30
CA GLY A 211 10.48 -6.23 -8.53
C GLY A 211 10.96 -5.48 -9.76
N VAL A 212 11.43 -4.24 -9.62
CA VAL A 212 11.94 -3.42 -10.75
C VAL A 212 13.47 -3.36 -10.81
N GLN A 213 14.14 -3.55 -9.68
CA GLN A 213 15.61 -3.56 -9.53
C GLN A 213 16.29 -2.26 -10.01
N ASP A 214 15.56 -1.15 -9.96
CA ASP A 214 16.09 0.19 -10.25
C ASP A 214 15.55 1.22 -9.25
N PRO A 215 16.38 1.72 -8.30
CA PRO A 215 15.95 2.74 -7.34
C PRO A 215 15.45 4.04 -7.98
N LYS A 216 15.98 4.43 -9.15
CA LYS A 216 15.57 5.67 -9.84
C LYS A 216 14.12 5.58 -10.31
N VAL A 217 13.71 4.41 -10.82
CA VAL A 217 12.32 4.14 -11.20
C VAL A 217 11.39 4.30 -10.00
N VAL A 218 11.76 3.72 -8.86
CA VAL A 218 10.93 3.77 -7.65
C VAL A 218 10.79 5.19 -7.13
N PHE A 219 11.88 5.95 -7.03
CA PHE A 219 11.82 7.35 -6.56
C PHE A 219 11.03 8.24 -7.50
N ARG A 220 11.14 8.04 -8.82
CA ARG A 220 10.34 8.75 -9.82
C ARG A 220 8.85 8.38 -9.71
N ALA A 221 8.52 7.12 -9.54
CA ALA A 221 7.14 6.68 -9.32
C ALA A 221 6.55 7.30 -8.05
N MET A 222 7.29 7.27 -6.93
CA MET A 222 6.86 7.88 -5.66
C MET A 222 6.65 9.40 -5.79
N MET A 223 7.54 10.10 -6.49
CA MET A 223 7.44 11.54 -6.75
C MET A 223 6.17 11.85 -7.58
N LYS A 224 5.93 11.10 -8.66
CA LYS A 224 4.71 11.27 -9.49
C LYS A 224 3.44 10.96 -8.68
N MET A 225 3.44 9.93 -7.86
CA MET A 225 2.29 9.60 -7.01
C MET A 225 2.05 10.65 -5.91
N ALA A 226 3.09 11.32 -5.43
CA ALA A 226 2.97 12.40 -4.46
C ALA A 226 2.46 13.70 -5.08
N GLY A 227 3.00 14.10 -6.22
CA GLY A 227 2.76 15.41 -6.83
C GLY A 227 1.85 15.41 -8.06
N GLY A 228 1.66 14.26 -8.73
CA GLY A 228 0.87 14.15 -9.96
C GLY A 228 1.50 14.85 -11.17
N GLY A 229 2.76 15.32 -11.07
CA GLY A 229 3.43 16.08 -12.10
C GLY A 229 3.99 15.25 -13.25
N THR A 230 4.31 15.93 -14.36
CA THR A 230 5.03 15.34 -15.50
C THR A 230 6.54 15.36 -15.24
N ALA A 231 7.31 14.65 -16.08
CA ALA A 231 8.77 14.62 -15.99
C ALA A 231 9.40 16.02 -16.23
N GLU A 232 8.70 16.90 -16.93
CA GLU A 232 9.15 18.27 -17.19
C GLU A 232 8.94 19.22 -16.00
N GLU A 233 8.03 18.88 -15.10
CA GLU A 233 7.65 19.71 -13.94
C GLU A 233 8.27 19.25 -12.63
N THR A 234 8.92 18.09 -12.62
CA THR A 234 9.42 17.44 -11.39
C THR A 234 10.85 16.93 -11.56
N GLU A 235 11.64 17.03 -10.50
CA GLU A 235 13.03 16.60 -10.47
C GLU A 235 13.27 15.65 -9.29
N VAL A 236 13.71 14.42 -9.60
CA VAL A 236 13.88 13.37 -8.59
C VAL A 236 14.93 13.74 -7.54
N SER A 237 16.00 14.41 -7.93
CA SER A 237 17.04 14.86 -6.99
C SER A 237 16.51 15.85 -5.96
N GLU A 238 15.66 16.78 -6.37
CA GLU A 238 15.00 17.73 -5.46
C GLU A 238 14.03 17.01 -4.50
N PHE A 239 13.28 16.02 -4.99
CA PHE A 239 12.40 15.22 -4.16
C PHE A 239 13.17 14.38 -3.13
N ILE A 240 14.33 13.85 -3.50
CA ILE A 240 15.23 13.14 -2.56
C ILE A 240 15.78 14.11 -1.51
N SER A 241 16.22 15.32 -1.91
CA SER A 241 16.70 16.35 -1.00
C SER A 241 15.62 16.81 -0.01
N GLN A 242 14.37 16.92 -0.48
CA GLN A 242 13.22 17.16 0.38
C GLN A 242 13.03 16.05 1.42
N ALA A 243 13.21 14.78 1.03
CA ALA A 243 13.09 13.65 1.94
C ALA A 243 14.22 13.63 3.00
N GLU A 244 15.44 14.04 2.61
CA GLU A 244 16.56 14.18 3.54
C GLU A 244 16.33 15.29 4.56
N ALA A 245 15.95 16.47 4.11
CA ALA A 245 15.64 17.61 4.99
C ALA A 245 14.50 17.28 5.96
N TYR A 246 13.53 16.49 5.51
CA TYR A 246 12.43 16.02 6.35
C TYR A 246 12.93 15.07 7.45
N ARG A 247 13.86 14.17 7.14
CA ARG A 247 14.47 13.24 8.11
C ARG A 247 15.30 13.95 9.17
N GLU A 248 16.05 14.99 8.78
CA GLU A 248 16.91 15.76 9.70
C GLU A 248 16.14 16.57 10.74
N SER A 249 14.85 16.81 10.53
CA SER A 249 13.97 17.46 11.49
C SER A 249 13.44 16.46 12.53
N GLU A 250 14.32 16.01 13.44
CA GLU A 250 14.08 14.91 14.40
C GLU A 250 12.85 15.08 15.32
N ASP A 251 12.42 16.30 15.62
CA ASP A 251 11.23 16.60 16.43
C ASP A 251 9.90 16.33 15.72
N LEU A 252 9.93 16.03 14.42
CA LEU A 252 8.72 15.94 13.58
C LEU A 252 8.16 14.53 13.43
N ALA A 253 8.96 13.47 13.54
CA ALA A 253 8.49 12.12 13.26
C ALA A 253 7.28 11.73 14.13
N ASP A 254 7.37 11.88 15.44
CA ASP A 254 6.27 11.61 16.38
C ASP A 254 5.08 12.54 16.17
N SER A 255 5.34 13.83 15.90
CA SER A 255 4.29 14.82 15.63
C SER A 255 3.57 14.53 14.32
N VAL A 256 4.30 14.06 13.30
CA VAL A 256 3.73 13.71 12.00
C VAL A 256 2.86 12.46 12.07
N PHE A 257 3.29 11.43 12.78
CA PHE A 257 2.45 10.24 12.99
C PHE A 257 1.16 10.59 13.74
N LYS A 258 1.25 11.50 14.74
CA LYS A 258 0.05 12.02 15.43
C LYS A 258 -0.87 12.79 14.47
N VAL A 259 -0.31 13.63 13.61
CA VAL A 259 -1.08 14.38 12.59
C VAL A 259 -1.69 13.45 11.55
N LEU A 260 -0.96 12.45 11.05
CA LEU A 260 -1.51 11.45 10.12
C LEU A 260 -2.68 10.67 10.72
N ASN A 261 -2.60 10.34 12.01
CA ASN A 261 -3.71 9.71 12.74
C ASN A 261 -4.94 10.63 12.85
N ILE A 262 -4.72 11.93 13.10
CA ILE A 262 -5.80 12.93 13.17
C ILE A 262 -6.45 13.14 11.80
N LEU A 263 -5.65 13.18 10.74
CA LEU A 263 -6.14 13.38 9.36
C LEU A 263 -6.73 12.14 8.72
N GLY A 264 -6.67 10.98 9.39
CA GLY A 264 -7.17 9.71 8.87
C GLY A 264 -6.42 9.20 7.63
N SER A 265 -5.18 9.65 7.42
CA SER A 265 -4.36 9.22 6.29
C SER A 265 -4.02 7.74 6.40
N THR A 266 -4.29 6.99 5.35
CA THR A 266 -4.02 5.55 5.28
C THR A 266 -2.57 5.24 4.88
N HIS A 267 -1.89 6.15 4.16
CA HIS A 267 -0.53 5.94 3.69
C HIS A 267 0.44 6.89 4.39
N PRO A 268 1.69 6.46 4.66
CA PRO A 268 2.76 7.37 5.06
C PRO A 268 3.04 8.37 3.96
N PHE A 269 3.59 9.54 4.33
CA PHE A 269 4.04 10.49 3.33
C PHE A 269 5.13 9.90 2.44
N TYR A 270 5.08 10.18 1.15
CA TYR A 270 6.05 9.67 0.19
C TYR A 270 7.50 10.06 0.52
N VAL A 271 7.71 11.24 1.10
CA VAL A 271 9.03 11.67 1.56
C VAL A 271 9.62 10.73 2.63
N LEU A 272 8.80 10.23 3.56
CA LEU A 272 9.23 9.22 4.55
C LEU A 272 9.54 7.89 3.88
N ARG A 273 8.69 7.44 2.96
CA ARG A 273 8.88 6.19 2.23
C ARG A 273 10.18 6.21 1.43
N VAL A 274 10.48 7.32 0.74
CA VAL A 274 11.75 7.54 0.02
C VAL A 274 12.93 7.48 0.97
N SER A 275 12.87 8.19 2.10
CA SER A 275 13.94 8.21 3.10
C SER A 275 14.23 6.81 3.66
N GLU A 276 13.19 6.07 4.05
CA GLU A 276 13.32 4.71 4.60
C GLU A 276 13.86 3.71 3.57
N LEU A 277 13.36 3.78 2.32
CA LEU A 277 13.83 2.91 1.26
C LEU A 277 15.30 3.19 0.91
N ARG A 278 15.69 4.46 0.86
CA ARG A 278 17.08 4.88 0.63
C ARG A 278 17.99 4.39 1.74
N SER A 279 17.61 4.59 3.00
CA SER A 279 18.35 4.07 4.15
C SER A 279 18.57 2.55 4.03
N TRP A 280 17.54 1.80 3.65
CA TRP A 280 17.66 0.36 3.45
C TRP A 280 18.66 0.00 2.33
N ILE A 281 18.67 0.73 1.21
CA ILE A 281 19.67 0.56 0.14
C ILE A 281 21.08 0.81 0.67
N GLU A 282 21.26 1.92 1.41
CA GLU A 282 22.57 2.33 1.99
C GLU A 282 23.14 1.31 2.98
N THR A 283 22.30 0.50 3.65
CA THR A 283 22.76 -0.62 4.48
C THR A 283 23.41 -1.75 3.66
N GLY A 284 23.32 -1.71 2.34
CA GLY A 284 23.74 -2.77 1.43
C GLY A 284 22.85 -4.01 1.42
N ALA A 285 21.68 -3.98 2.10
CA ALA A 285 20.74 -5.09 2.16
C ALA A 285 20.16 -5.41 0.77
N TYR A 286 19.79 -4.38 0.01
CA TYR A 286 19.32 -4.50 -1.36
C TYR A 286 20.35 -5.23 -2.26
N ASP A 287 21.60 -4.82 -2.21
CA ASP A 287 22.68 -5.42 -3.01
C ASP A 287 22.96 -6.87 -2.63
N ARG A 288 22.88 -7.20 -1.32
CA ARG A 288 23.01 -8.59 -0.85
C ARG A 288 21.92 -9.46 -1.47
N ILE A 289 20.68 -9.00 -1.45
CA ILE A 289 19.56 -9.74 -2.06
C ILE A 289 19.82 -9.96 -3.55
N LEU A 290 20.24 -8.94 -4.29
CA LEU A 290 20.56 -9.09 -5.71
C LEU A 290 21.73 -10.04 -5.96
N ARG A 291 22.63 -10.24 -5.01
CA ARG A 291 23.68 -11.29 -5.11
C ARG A 291 23.17 -12.69 -4.79
N GLY A 292 21.94 -12.85 -4.31
CA GLY A 292 21.35 -14.12 -3.92
C GLY A 292 21.51 -14.45 -2.43
N GLU A 293 21.91 -13.49 -1.61
CA GLU A 293 22.12 -13.62 -0.17
C GLU A 293 20.82 -13.25 0.57
N TYR A 294 19.85 -14.15 0.59
CA TYR A 294 18.54 -13.93 1.23
C TYR A 294 17.92 -15.24 1.72
N PRO A 295 17.06 -15.21 2.76
CA PRO A 295 16.33 -16.37 3.23
C PRO A 295 15.31 -16.84 2.17
N ARG A 296 15.22 -18.17 2.00
CA ARG A 296 14.28 -18.79 1.06
C ARG A 296 12.98 -19.17 1.76
N ARG A 297 11.91 -19.42 0.99
CA ARG A 297 10.56 -19.75 1.52
C ARG A 297 10.52 -20.98 2.42
N GLY A 298 11.38 -21.93 2.26
CA GLY A 298 11.44 -23.16 3.09
C GLY A 298 12.39 -23.08 4.29
N ASP A 299 13.15 -22.00 4.40
CA ASP A 299 14.16 -21.88 5.44
C ASP A 299 13.50 -21.74 6.84
N PRO A 300 14.07 -22.40 7.88
CA PRO A 300 13.61 -22.22 9.24
C PRO A 300 13.57 -20.74 9.60
N ALA A 301 12.46 -20.29 10.18
CA ALA A 301 12.41 -18.96 10.75
C ALA A 301 13.23 -18.95 12.05
N PRO A 302 14.20 -18.05 12.23
CA PRO A 302 14.78 -17.82 13.55
C PRO A 302 13.68 -17.41 14.53
N GLY A 303 13.92 -17.65 15.82
CA GLY A 303 12.95 -17.24 16.85
C GLY A 303 12.64 -15.74 16.75
N TYR A 304 11.40 -15.35 16.98
CA TYR A 304 10.92 -13.97 16.86
C TYR A 304 11.86 -12.95 17.56
N VAL A 305 12.36 -13.31 18.75
CA VAL A 305 13.25 -12.47 19.56
C VAL A 305 14.66 -12.35 18.96
N GLU A 306 15.15 -13.41 18.31
CA GLU A 306 16.49 -13.43 17.68
C GLU A 306 16.51 -12.65 16.37
N GLU A 307 15.41 -12.63 15.64
CA GLU A 307 15.32 -12.01 14.32
C GLU A 307 15.13 -10.48 14.38
N LEU A 308 14.47 -10.00 15.44
CA LEU A 308 14.05 -8.61 15.53
C LEU A 308 15.13 -7.64 16.03
N GLY A 309 16.18 -8.12 16.71
CA GLY A 309 17.20 -7.25 17.28
C GLY A 309 16.65 -6.14 18.21
N ASP A 310 17.49 -5.19 18.62
CA ASP A 310 17.11 -4.15 19.57
C ASP A 310 16.20 -3.07 18.94
N ALA A 311 16.35 -2.78 17.65
CA ALA A 311 15.50 -1.82 16.94
C ALA A 311 14.02 -2.24 16.93
N ALA A 312 13.73 -3.52 16.72
CA ALA A 312 12.34 -3.99 16.70
C ALA A 312 11.71 -4.05 18.09
N LYS A 313 12.50 -4.23 19.13
CA LYS A 313 12.01 -4.10 20.52
C LYS A 313 11.59 -2.65 20.84
N SER A 314 12.34 -1.66 20.33
CA SER A 314 11.97 -0.26 20.43
C SER A 314 10.64 0.00 19.73
N TYR A 315 10.50 -0.42 18.48
CA TYR A 315 9.25 -0.28 17.71
C TYR A 315 8.05 -1.02 18.34
N GLU A 316 8.26 -2.18 18.96
CA GLU A 316 7.20 -2.90 19.69
C GLU A 316 6.76 -2.12 20.94
N ALA A 317 7.70 -1.54 21.67
CA ALA A 317 7.41 -0.74 22.84
C ALA A 317 6.63 0.53 22.46
N GLU A 318 7.07 1.27 21.44
CA GLU A 318 6.37 2.43 20.88
C GLU A 318 4.96 2.10 20.39
N PHE A 319 4.80 0.97 19.69
CA PHE A 319 3.48 0.53 19.22
C PHE A 319 2.54 0.17 20.38
N ARG A 320 3.04 -0.48 21.44
CA ARG A 320 2.25 -0.77 22.65
C ARG A 320 1.84 0.51 23.36
N GLU A 321 2.77 1.43 23.58
CA GLU A 321 2.49 2.73 24.19
C GLU A 321 1.40 3.48 23.40
N PHE A 322 1.51 3.52 22.09
CA PHE A 322 0.50 4.10 21.20
C PHE A 322 -0.88 3.42 21.35
N VAL A 323 -0.94 2.10 21.38
CA VAL A 323 -2.21 1.35 21.58
C VAL A 323 -2.80 1.65 22.96
N ASP A 324 -1.97 1.75 24.01
CA ASP A 324 -2.40 2.07 25.37
C ASP A 324 -2.90 3.51 25.49
N GLU A 325 -2.24 4.47 24.83
CA GLU A 325 -2.69 5.88 24.75
C GLU A 325 -4.06 5.98 24.07
N VAL A 326 -4.24 5.31 22.92
CA VAL A 326 -5.51 5.27 22.19
C VAL A 326 -6.60 4.65 23.04
N ALA A 327 -6.33 3.53 23.71
CA ALA A 327 -7.25 2.88 24.61
C ALA A 327 -7.63 3.76 25.82
N SER A 328 -6.68 4.52 26.34
CA SER A 328 -6.87 5.49 27.42
C SER A 328 -7.73 6.68 26.99
N ALA A 329 -7.40 7.28 25.85
CA ALA A 329 -8.15 8.40 25.27
C ALA A 329 -9.60 7.99 24.98
N ALA A 330 -9.79 6.79 24.44
CA ALA A 330 -11.09 6.24 24.19
C ALA A 330 -11.92 6.00 25.47
N ARG A 331 -11.28 5.56 26.56
CA ARG A 331 -11.94 5.43 27.88
C ARG A 331 -12.34 6.79 28.44
N LYS A 332 -11.46 7.77 28.41
CA LYS A 332 -11.74 9.15 28.88
C LYS A 332 -12.91 9.77 28.10
N MET A 333 -12.96 9.61 26.79
CA MET A 333 -14.04 10.12 25.96
C MET A 333 -15.38 9.45 26.32
N ARG A 334 -15.39 8.12 26.51
CA ARG A 334 -16.58 7.38 26.97
C ARG A 334 -17.07 7.92 28.31
N ASP A 335 -16.18 8.09 29.27
CA ASP A 335 -16.52 8.50 30.61
C ASP A 335 -17.06 9.94 30.62
N SER A 336 -16.47 10.86 29.83
CA SER A 336 -16.98 12.21 29.62
C SER A 336 -18.37 12.24 28.97
N ILE A 337 -18.64 11.38 27.97
CA ILE A 337 -19.96 11.27 27.34
C ILE A 337 -20.98 10.73 28.36
N LEU A 338 -20.64 9.72 29.15
CA LEU A 338 -21.53 9.19 30.18
C LEU A 338 -21.82 10.21 31.27
N GLU A 339 -20.85 11.03 31.64
CA GLU A 339 -21.02 12.12 32.61
C GLU A 339 -21.94 13.22 32.06
N SER A 340 -21.73 13.68 30.84
CA SER A 340 -22.61 14.67 30.19
C SER A 340 -24.06 14.18 30.01
N LEU A 341 -24.26 12.88 29.77
CA LEU A 341 -25.59 12.25 29.68
C LEU A 341 -26.26 12.15 31.06
N ARG A 342 -25.49 11.99 32.15
CA ARG A 342 -26.00 12.01 33.52
C ARG A 342 -26.39 13.41 33.94
N GLU A 343 -25.56 14.42 33.71
CA GLU A 343 -25.84 15.82 33.98
C GLU A 343 -27.02 16.37 33.17
N GLY A 344 -27.18 15.89 31.91
CA GLY A 344 -28.34 16.24 31.08
C GLY A 344 -29.66 15.66 31.59
N LYS A 345 -29.66 14.56 32.35
CA LYS A 345 -30.87 13.98 32.98
C LYS A 345 -31.26 14.67 34.29
N ASP A 346 -30.29 15.27 35.00
CA ASP A 346 -30.52 15.95 36.28
C ASP A 346 -30.91 17.43 36.15
N ARG A 347 -31.06 17.95 34.91
CA ARG A 347 -31.68 19.28 34.73
C ARG A 347 -33.20 19.16 34.87
N PRO A 348 -33.78 19.67 35.97
CA PRO A 348 -35.22 19.69 36.13
C PRO A 348 -35.83 20.53 34.99
N GLY A 349 -36.80 19.93 34.28
CA GLY A 349 -37.50 20.58 33.20
C GLY A 349 -37.99 21.96 33.68
N ARG A 350 -37.44 23.02 33.13
CA ARG A 350 -38.07 24.32 33.18
C ARG A 350 -39.36 24.22 32.35
N GLY A 351 -40.40 23.81 33.06
CA GLY A 351 -41.75 24.03 32.57
C GLY A 351 -42.01 25.52 32.52
N GLY A 352 -42.71 25.93 31.53
CA GLY A 352 -43.29 27.25 31.55
C GLY A 352 -43.37 27.91 30.17
N TRP A 353 -44.53 27.93 29.68
CA TRP A 353 -45.31 28.76 28.77
C TRP A 353 -45.46 28.20 27.34
#